data_2b83ad8e967aa43fd6af08f8b6098a1d
#
_entry.id   2b83ad8e967aa43fd6af08f8b6098a1d
#
_cell.length_a   1.000
_cell.length_b   1.000
_cell.length_c   1.000
_cell.angle_alpha   90.00
_cell.angle_beta   90.00
_cell.angle_gamma   90.00
#
_symmetry.space_group_name_H-M   'P 1'
#
loop_
_entity.id
_entity.type
_entity.pdbx_description
1 polymer ?
#
loop_
_entity_poly.entity_id
_entity_poly.type
_entity_poly.pdbx_seq_one_letter_code
_entity_poly.pdbx_strand_id
1 'polypeptide(L)'
;MTDRRFNCLWMPLVLLAGLSTEAGAQNSGTGNRPATPLMASEQKKLEEVGQLLDRLFGQLHKSNNEQGAKAIEQAIWRLWAQSGSPSADALLQQATRAMSANSHPVALRILDTIVEIKPDFAEAWNKRATIYYLERQFEKSLADIDVVLDLEPRHFGALSGLGMIRRQMGDEKGALEAFRRTLVIHPQQPRAKRAVKELETEFEQKI
;
A
#
# COMPACT_ATOMS: atom_id res chain seq x y z
N MET A 1 -21.13 10.82 -27.86
CA MET A 1 -21.35 12.27 -27.80
C MET A 1 -21.80 12.57 -26.39
N THR A 2 -20.92 13.01 -25.55
CA THR A 2 -20.63 14.32 -25.00
C THR A 2 -19.52 14.20 -23.96
N ASP A 3 -18.44 14.81 -24.34
CA ASP A 3 -17.22 15.04 -23.58
C ASP A 3 -17.50 16.02 -22.43
N ARG A 4 -17.04 15.74 -21.21
CA ARG A 4 -16.98 16.74 -20.13
C ARG A 4 -15.62 16.71 -19.47
N ARG A 5 -14.70 17.47 -20.06
CA ARG A 5 -13.48 17.94 -19.41
C ARG A 5 -13.86 18.99 -18.36
N PHE A 6 -13.57 18.75 -17.11
CA PHE A 6 -13.61 19.80 -16.08
C PHE A 6 -12.22 20.43 -15.96
N ASN A 7 -12.15 21.63 -16.51
CA ASN A 7 -11.04 22.56 -16.35
C ASN A 7 -11.36 23.44 -15.15
N CYS A 8 -10.63 23.34 -14.04
CA CYS A 8 -10.70 24.31 -12.96
C CYS A 8 -9.45 25.18 -12.96
N LEU A 9 -9.57 26.30 -13.65
CA LEU A 9 -8.72 27.47 -13.41
C LEU A 9 -9.11 28.10 -12.06
N TRP A 10 -8.14 28.24 -11.18
CA TRP A 10 -8.22 29.18 -10.07
C TRP A 10 -7.03 30.12 -10.14
N MET A 11 -7.29 31.34 -10.58
CA MET A 11 -6.48 32.51 -10.36
C MET A 11 -7.08 33.31 -9.20
N PRO A 12 -6.29 33.86 -8.29
CA PRO A 12 -6.62 35.12 -7.71
C PRO A 12 -5.64 36.22 -8.15
N LEU A 13 -6.21 37.23 -8.78
CA LEU A 13 -5.64 38.52 -9.03
C LEU A 13 -5.52 39.29 -7.72
N VAL A 14 -4.33 39.73 -7.35
CA VAL A 14 -4.15 40.86 -6.43
C VAL A 14 -3.10 41.80 -6.99
N LEU A 15 -3.60 42.93 -7.49
CA LEU A 15 -2.81 44.14 -7.74
C LEU A 15 -2.70 44.89 -6.41
N LEU A 16 -1.51 45.36 -6.06
CA LEU A 16 -1.29 46.72 -5.53
C LEU A 16 0.20 47.08 -5.50
N ALA A 17 0.35 48.32 -5.86
CA ALA A 17 1.52 49.08 -6.22
C ALA A 17 2.60 49.30 -5.16
N GLY A 18 3.84 49.40 -5.63
CA GLY A 18 4.73 50.56 -5.42
C GLY A 18 5.56 50.57 -4.13
N LEU A 19 6.84 50.43 -4.25
CA LEU A 19 7.85 51.43 -4.03
C LEU A 19 9.25 50.80 -4.09
N SER A 20 10.05 51.39 -4.94
CA SER A 20 11.46 51.05 -5.20
C SER A 20 12.34 51.32 -3.99
N THR A 21 13.26 50.40 -3.68
CA THR A 21 14.63 50.72 -3.31
C THR A 21 15.54 49.60 -3.72
N GLU A 22 16.49 49.93 -4.55
CA GLU A 22 17.62 49.06 -4.98
C GLU A 22 18.53 48.70 -3.79
N ALA A 23 18.87 47.43 -3.68
CA ALA A 23 20.20 47.00 -3.25
C ALA A 23 20.42 45.53 -3.53
N GLY A 24 21.23 45.24 -4.47
CA GLY A 24 22.32 44.29 -4.38
C GLY A 24 22.05 42.80 -4.42
N ALA A 25 22.35 42.23 -5.62
CA ALA A 25 23.08 40.99 -5.81
C ALA A 25 22.45 39.64 -5.37
N GLN A 26 21.91 38.93 -6.34
CA GLN A 26 22.41 37.61 -6.78
C GLN A 26 22.57 36.53 -5.70
N ASN A 27 21.70 35.52 -5.71
CA ASN A 27 22.21 34.20 -6.04
C ASN A 27 20.99 33.25 -6.29
N SER A 28 20.61 33.10 -7.54
CA SER A 28 19.76 31.97 -7.98
C SER A 28 20.66 30.73 -8.12
N GLY A 29 21.12 30.24 -6.97
CA GLY A 29 21.75 28.94 -6.87
C GLY A 29 20.69 27.95 -6.41
N THR A 30 20.14 27.14 -7.32
CA THR A 30 19.55 25.84 -6.99
C THR A 30 20.66 24.97 -6.41
N GLY A 31 21.05 25.30 -5.17
CA GLY A 31 22.06 24.59 -4.44
C GLY A 31 21.56 23.21 -4.09
N ASN A 32 22.05 22.23 -4.81
CA ASN A 32 22.09 20.84 -4.41
C ASN A 32 22.72 20.79 -3.01
N ARG A 33 21.88 20.86 -1.94
CA ARG A 33 22.37 20.69 -0.57
C ARG A 33 22.90 19.27 -0.49
N PRO A 34 24.18 19.05 -0.19
CA PRO A 34 24.69 17.70 0.01
C PRO A 34 23.84 17.04 1.11
N ALA A 35 23.36 15.83 0.83
CA ALA A 35 22.61 15.05 1.80
C ALA A 35 23.44 14.95 3.08
N THR A 36 22.84 15.25 4.23
CA THR A 36 23.52 15.10 5.50
C THR A 36 23.91 13.63 5.69
N PRO A 37 25.03 13.32 6.37
CA PRO A 37 25.46 11.93 6.59
C PRO A 37 24.36 11.03 7.16
N LEU A 38 23.46 11.59 7.94
CA LEU A 38 22.29 10.90 8.51
C LEU A 38 21.31 10.49 7.40
N MET A 39 20.98 11.40 6.47
CA MET A 39 20.09 11.08 5.33
C MET A 39 20.70 10.04 4.39
N ALA A 40 22.02 10.10 4.16
CA ALA A 40 22.71 9.10 3.34
C ALA A 40 22.66 7.70 3.98
N SER A 41 22.75 7.61 5.31
CA SER A 41 22.66 6.33 6.03
C SER A 41 21.23 5.76 6.00
N GLU A 42 20.22 6.61 6.08
CA GLU A 42 18.80 6.20 5.97
C GLU A 42 18.46 5.73 4.57
N GLN A 43 18.90 6.47 3.54
CA GLN A 43 18.72 6.04 2.15
C GLN A 43 19.36 4.69 1.87
N LYS A 44 20.61 4.49 2.34
CA LYS A 44 21.29 3.20 2.20
C LYS A 44 20.52 2.07 2.85
N LYS A 45 19.98 2.29 4.04
CA LYS A 45 19.16 1.29 4.75
C LYS A 45 17.87 0.95 3.97
N LEU A 46 17.21 1.95 3.38
CA LEU A 46 16.03 1.74 2.55
C LEU A 46 16.35 0.92 1.29
N GLU A 47 17.49 1.22 0.63
CA GLU A 47 17.97 0.44 -0.52
C GLU A 47 18.28 -1.00 -0.14
N GLU A 48 18.93 -1.25 1.01
CA GLU A 48 19.21 -2.60 1.50
C GLU A 48 17.93 -3.39 1.78
N VAL A 49 16.91 -2.75 2.37
CA VAL A 49 15.59 -3.36 2.58
C VAL A 49 14.92 -3.67 1.24
N GLY A 50 14.95 -2.76 0.27
CA GLY A 50 14.41 -2.98 -1.08
C GLY A 50 15.06 -4.18 -1.76
N GLN A 51 16.39 -4.26 -1.75
CA GLN A 51 17.14 -5.39 -2.32
C GLN A 51 16.83 -6.71 -1.60
N LEU A 52 16.61 -6.68 -0.28
CA LEU A 52 16.22 -7.88 0.46
C LEU A 52 14.80 -8.32 0.08
N LEU A 53 13.86 -7.39 -0.05
CA LEU A 53 12.52 -7.70 -0.55
C LEU A 53 12.56 -8.32 -1.94
N ASP A 54 13.35 -7.76 -2.87
CA ASP A 54 13.49 -8.31 -4.23
C ASP A 54 14.00 -9.75 -4.22
N ARG A 55 14.99 -10.05 -3.38
CA ARG A 55 15.49 -11.43 -3.20
C ARG A 55 14.40 -12.34 -2.64
N LEU A 56 13.67 -11.90 -1.63
CA LEU A 56 12.59 -12.68 -1.01
C LEU A 56 11.44 -12.93 -2.00
N PHE A 57 11.05 -11.95 -2.79
CA PHE A 57 10.04 -12.13 -3.84
C PHE A 57 10.52 -13.12 -4.91
N GLY A 58 11.79 -13.02 -5.33
CA GLY A 58 12.38 -13.99 -6.24
C GLY A 58 12.38 -15.43 -5.69
N GLN A 59 12.62 -15.61 -4.40
CA GLN A 59 12.54 -16.91 -3.72
C GLN A 59 11.08 -17.37 -3.56
N LEU A 60 10.16 -16.47 -3.20
CA LEU A 60 8.74 -16.75 -3.07
C LEU A 60 8.14 -17.26 -4.37
N HIS A 61 8.46 -16.57 -5.48
CA HIS A 61 8.01 -16.96 -6.81
C HIS A 61 8.54 -18.35 -7.24
N LYS A 62 9.76 -18.69 -6.87
CA LYS A 62 10.41 -19.98 -7.19
C LYS A 62 10.05 -21.10 -6.22
N SER A 63 9.33 -20.79 -5.14
CA SER A 63 8.95 -21.78 -4.15
C SER A 63 7.98 -22.81 -4.76
N ASN A 64 8.29 -24.07 -4.62
CA ASN A 64 7.51 -25.18 -5.17
C ASN A 64 6.65 -25.91 -4.13
N ASN A 65 6.70 -25.48 -2.86
CA ASN A 65 5.88 -26.03 -1.78
C ASN A 65 5.41 -24.94 -0.82
N GLU A 66 4.29 -25.19 -0.15
CA GLU A 66 3.65 -24.24 0.76
C GLU A 66 4.49 -23.93 2.01
N GLN A 67 5.20 -24.93 2.54
CA GLN A 67 5.98 -24.76 3.77
C GLN A 67 7.17 -23.81 3.57
N GLY A 68 7.90 -23.97 2.47
CA GLY A 68 8.99 -23.07 2.11
C GLY A 68 8.48 -21.66 1.81
N ALA A 69 7.39 -21.56 1.05
CA ALA A 69 6.76 -20.29 0.74
C ALA A 69 6.31 -19.53 2.00
N LYS A 70 5.75 -20.24 3.00
CA LYS A 70 5.29 -19.65 4.26
C LYS A 70 6.42 -18.98 5.06
N ALA A 71 7.59 -19.56 5.09
CA ALA A 71 8.74 -18.97 5.78
C ALA A 71 9.20 -17.67 5.11
N ILE A 72 9.22 -17.65 3.77
CA ILE A 72 9.57 -16.46 2.97
C ILE A 72 8.48 -15.38 3.11
N GLU A 73 7.22 -15.78 3.02
CA GLU A 73 6.06 -14.92 3.23
C GLU A 73 6.16 -14.19 4.59
N GLN A 74 6.45 -14.93 5.67
CA GLN A 74 6.62 -14.35 7.00
C GLN A 74 7.81 -13.36 7.07
N ALA A 75 8.88 -13.61 6.32
CA ALA A 75 10.00 -12.67 6.25
C ALA A 75 9.60 -11.37 5.54
N ILE A 76 8.84 -11.46 4.44
CA ILE A 76 8.29 -10.29 3.74
C ILE A 76 7.37 -9.49 4.66
N TRP A 77 6.43 -10.14 5.35
CA TRP A 77 5.54 -9.47 6.31
C TRP A 77 6.29 -8.73 7.42
N ARG A 78 7.39 -9.31 7.93
CA ARG A 78 8.23 -8.64 8.94
C ARG A 78 8.92 -7.40 8.40
N LEU A 79 9.33 -7.39 7.13
CA LEU A 79 9.92 -6.21 6.49
C LEU A 79 8.87 -5.14 6.24
N TRP A 80 7.71 -5.51 5.72
CA TRP A 80 6.60 -4.56 5.53
C TRP A 80 6.06 -3.95 6.82
N ALA A 81 6.23 -4.63 7.96
CA ALA A 81 5.85 -4.09 9.26
C ALA A 81 6.85 -3.05 9.82
N GLN A 82 7.90 -2.69 9.07
CA GLN A 82 8.92 -1.71 9.44
C GLN A 82 8.79 -0.48 8.54
N SER A 83 8.34 0.63 9.10
CA SER A 83 8.20 1.90 8.37
C SER A 83 9.49 2.72 8.27
N GLY A 84 10.52 2.33 9.02
CA GLY A 84 11.71 3.15 9.27
C GLY A 84 11.51 4.22 10.34
N SER A 85 10.30 4.37 10.89
CA SER A 85 9.96 5.25 12.00
C SER A 85 9.62 4.43 13.25
N PRO A 86 10.44 4.46 14.31
CA PRO A 86 10.16 3.70 15.55
C PRO A 86 8.79 4.00 16.14
N SER A 87 8.33 5.25 16.03
CA SER A 87 7.01 5.67 16.53
C SER A 87 5.87 5.04 15.71
N ALA A 88 5.96 5.07 14.38
CA ALA A 88 4.96 4.45 13.51
C ALA A 88 4.95 2.92 13.68
N ASP A 89 6.12 2.30 13.83
CA ASP A 89 6.24 0.85 14.07
C ASP A 89 5.60 0.45 15.41
N ALA A 90 5.82 1.24 16.48
CA ALA A 90 5.19 1.02 17.79
C ALA A 90 3.66 1.18 17.71
N LEU A 91 3.16 2.19 17.01
CA LEU A 91 1.73 2.38 16.76
C LEU A 91 1.14 1.22 15.96
N LEU A 92 1.83 0.73 14.92
CA LEU A 92 1.36 -0.42 14.13
C LEU A 92 1.22 -1.68 14.99
N GLN A 93 2.16 -1.91 15.91
CA GLN A 93 2.06 -3.01 16.88
C GLN A 93 0.85 -2.85 17.80
N GLN A 94 0.56 -1.61 18.26
CA GLN A 94 -0.62 -1.35 19.09
C GLN A 94 -1.92 -1.58 18.30
N ALA A 95 -1.99 -1.09 17.05
CA ALA A 95 -3.13 -1.33 16.16
C ALA A 95 -3.33 -2.82 15.93
N THR A 96 -2.25 -3.57 15.68
CA THR A 96 -2.31 -5.03 15.48
C THR A 96 -2.84 -5.76 16.72
N ARG A 97 -2.43 -5.34 17.93
CA ARG A 97 -2.98 -5.89 19.18
C ARG A 97 -4.48 -5.57 19.34
N ALA A 98 -4.88 -4.34 19.02
CA ALA A 98 -6.30 -3.95 19.06
C ALA A 98 -7.14 -4.74 18.06
N MET A 99 -6.62 -4.98 16.83
CA MET A 99 -7.26 -5.86 15.83
C MET A 99 -7.44 -7.28 16.37
N SER A 100 -6.39 -7.85 16.99
CA SER A 100 -6.45 -9.21 17.55
C SER A 100 -7.44 -9.32 18.71
N ALA A 101 -7.71 -8.22 19.42
CA ALA A 101 -8.72 -8.12 20.46
C ALA A 101 -10.12 -7.75 19.92
N ASN A 102 -10.33 -7.73 18.61
CA ASN A 102 -11.54 -7.27 17.92
C ASN A 102 -11.96 -5.83 18.29
N SER A 103 -11.02 -5.02 18.79
CA SER A 103 -11.25 -3.61 19.14
C SER A 103 -11.06 -2.72 17.90
N HIS A 104 -11.86 -2.95 16.86
CA HIS A 104 -11.76 -2.26 15.57
C HIS A 104 -11.77 -0.73 15.67
N PRO A 105 -12.65 -0.08 16.48
CA PRO A 105 -12.63 1.37 16.61
C PRO A 105 -11.33 1.93 17.19
N VAL A 106 -10.69 1.18 18.10
CA VAL A 106 -9.38 1.56 18.66
C VAL A 106 -8.29 1.41 17.59
N ALA A 107 -8.29 0.27 16.89
CA ALA A 107 -7.33 0.01 15.84
C ALA A 107 -7.42 1.05 14.71
N LEU A 108 -8.64 1.41 14.26
CA LEU A 108 -8.85 2.43 13.24
C LEU A 108 -8.26 3.78 13.65
N ARG A 109 -8.53 4.28 14.87
CA ARG A 109 -7.95 5.56 15.33
C ARG A 109 -6.42 5.55 15.30
N ILE A 110 -5.80 4.43 15.70
CA ILE A 110 -4.34 4.32 15.67
C ILE A 110 -3.84 4.29 14.22
N LEU A 111 -4.50 3.54 13.35
CA LEU A 111 -4.13 3.44 11.93
C LEU A 111 -4.33 4.77 11.20
N ASP A 112 -5.40 5.52 11.51
CA ASP A 112 -5.61 6.87 10.99
C ASP A 112 -4.44 7.79 11.36
N THR A 113 -3.98 7.73 12.61
CA THR A 113 -2.79 8.48 13.04
C THR A 113 -1.55 8.06 12.23
N ILE A 114 -1.34 6.74 12.00
CA ILE A 114 -0.17 6.26 11.28
C ILE A 114 -0.18 6.75 9.82
N VAL A 115 -1.30 6.62 9.10
CA VAL A 115 -1.37 7.01 7.69
C VAL A 115 -1.28 8.52 7.50
N GLU A 116 -1.62 9.31 8.53
CA GLU A 116 -1.45 10.76 8.55
C GLU A 116 0.02 11.16 8.73
N ILE A 117 0.74 10.56 9.71
CA ILE A 117 2.14 10.89 10.00
C ILE A 117 3.16 10.19 9.10
N LYS A 118 2.78 9.06 8.49
CA LYS A 118 3.63 8.24 7.63
C LYS A 118 2.81 7.69 6.44
N PRO A 119 2.41 8.54 5.49
CA PRO A 119 1.53 8.16 4.39
C PRO A 119 2.14 7.15 3.40
N ASP A 120 3.45 7.01 3.38
CA ASP A 120 4.20 6.02 2.58
C ASP A 120 4.35 4.65 3.27
N PHE A 121 3.67 4.42 4.41
CA PHE A 121 3.70 3.17 5.13
C PHE A 121 2.57 2.22 4.67
N ALA A 122 2.82 1.46 3.60
CA ALA A 122 1.84 0.60 2.95
C ALA A 122 1.12 -0.36 3.92
N GLU A 123 1.83 -0.95 4.90
CA GLU A 123 1.22 -1.93 5.83
C GLU A 123 0.19 -1.28 6.76
N ALA A 124 0.30 -0.01 7.08
CA ALA A 124 -0.71 0.70 7.87
C ALA A 124 -2.03 0.83 7.09
N TRP A 125 -1.96 1.22 5.82
CA TRP A 125 -3.10 1.24 4.91
C TRP A 125 -3.71 -0.15 4.74
N ASN A 126 -2.88 -1.18 4.53
CA ASN A 126 -3.33 -2.57 4.40
C ASN A 126 -4.09 -3.07 5.64
N LYS A 127 -3.62 -2.73 6.84
CA LYS A 127 -4.33 -3.10 8.08
C LYS A 127 -5.64 -2.34 8.23
N ARG A 128 -5.69 -1.07 7.85
CA ARG A 128 -6.92 -0.28 7.87
C ARG A 128 -7.94 -0.81 6.86
N ALA A 129 -7.50 -1.12 5.65
CA ALA A 129 -8.31 -1.80 4.64
C ALA A 129 -8.89 -3.11 5.15
N THR A 130 -8.08 -3.90 5.89
CA THR A 130 -8.54 -5.16 6.48
C THR A 130 -9.70 -4.93 7.46
N ILE A 131 -9.62 -3.91 8.31
CA ILE A 131 -10.72 -3.59 9.24
C ILE A 131 -11.96 -3.13 8.47
N TYR A 132 -11.81 -2.24 7.49
CA TYR A 132 -12.93 -1.79 6.66
C TYR A 132 -13.61 -2.97 5.93
N TYR A 133 -12.84 -3.93 5.44
CA TYR A 133 -13.39 -5.17 4.88
C TYR A 133 -14.22 -5.95 5.89
N LEU A 134 -13.69 -6.17 7.11
CA LEU A 134 -14.38 -6.90 8.18
C LEU A 134 -15.69 -6.20 8.59
N GLU A 135 -15.71 -4.87 8.54
CA GLU A 135 -16.88 -4.04 8.82
C GLU A 135 -17.78 -3.83 7.60
N ARG A 136 -17.51 -4.52 6.48
CA ARG A 136 -18.24 -4.44 5.22
C ARG A 136 -18.27 -3.02 4.60
N GLN A 137 -17.32 -2.16 4.96
CA GLN A 137 -17.11 -0.84 4.37
C GLN A 137 -16.22 -0.98 3.13
N PHE A 138 -16.74 -1.66 2.09
CA PHE A 138 -15.94 -2.12 0.95
C PHE A 138 -15.31 -0.97 0.17
N GLU A 139 -16.02 0.14 -0.02
CA GLU A 139 -15.50 1.31 -0.74
C GLU A 139 -14.28 1.92 -0.05
N LYS A 140 -14.31 2.01 1.29
CA LYS A 140 -13.14 2.51 2.05
C LYS A 140 -11.99 1.52 2.01
N SER A 141 -12.30 0.22 2.08
CA SER A 141 -11.30 -0.83 1.97
C SER A 141 -10.60 -0.79 0.60
N LEU A 142 -11.36 -0.60 -0.49
CA LEU A 142 -10.79 -0.46 -1.84
C LEU A 142 -9.90 0.77 -1.96
N ALA A 143 -10.34 1.92 -1.43
CA ALA A 143 -9.54 3.15 -1.46
C ALA A 143 -8.18 2.97 -0.76
N ASP A 144 -8.16 2.30 0.39
CA ASP A 144 -6.90 2.00 1.10
C ASP A 144 -6.05 0.97 0.34
N ILE A 145 -6.67 -0.05 -0.28
CA ILE A 145 -5.96 -1.04 -1.10
C ILE A 145 -5.31 -0.38 -2.31
N ASP A 146 -5.96 0.58 -2.94
CA ASP A 146 -5.37 1.31 -4.07
C ASP A 146 -4.09 2.03 -3.62
N VAL A 147 -4.11 2.71 -2.46
CA VAL A 147 -2.89 3.31 -1.90
C VAL A 147 -1.80 2.27 -1.62
N VAL A 148 -2.16 1.11 -1.05
CA VAL A 148 -1.19 0.03 -0.80
C VAL A 148 -0.54 -0.43 -2.11
N LEU A 149 -1.32 -0.61 -3.17
CA LEU A 149 -0.82 -1.12 -4.45
C LEU A 149 -0.04 -0.06 -5.24
N ASP A 150 -0.28 1.22 -5.01
CA ASP A 150 0.55 2.31 -5.53
C ASP A 150 1.93 2.34 -4.83
N LEU A 151 1.97 2.10 -3.51
CA LEU A 151 3.20 2.08 -2.72
C LEU A 151 4.01 0.79 -2.91
N GLU A 152 3.35 -0.36 -2.95
CA GLU A 152 3.96 -1.69 -3.18
C GLU A 152 3.05 -2.53 -4.10
N PRO A 153 3.28 -2.48 -5.42
CA PRO A 153 2.49 -3.23 -6.41
C PRO A 153 2.51 -4.76 -6.22
N ARG A 154 3.49 -5.29 -5.48
CA ARG A 154 3.65 -6.71 -5.16
C ARG A 154 3.02 -7.11 -3.83
N HIS A 155 2.21 -6.24 -3.23
CA HIS A 155 1.59 -6.53 -1.93
C HIS A 155 0.50 -7.60 -2.07
N PHE A 156 0.90 -8.87 -2.01
CA PHE A 156 0.02 -10.03 -2.24
C PHE A 156 -1.15 -10.09 -1.24
N GLY A 157 -1.00 -9.53 -0.03
CA GLY A 157 -2.09 -9.41 0.94
C GLY A 157 -3.18 -8.45 0.45
N ALA A 158 -2.80 -7.27 -0.05
CA ALA A 158 -3.73 -6.30 -0.62
C ALA A 158 -4.40 -6.82 -1.89
N LEU A 159 -3.65 -7.46 -2.79
CA LEU A 159 -4.23 -8.11 -3.98
C LEU A 159 -5.25 -9.20 -3.61
N SER A 160 -4.95 -10.02 -2.60
CA SER A 160 -5.91 -11.00 -2.08
C SER A 160 -7.14 -10.32 -1.48
N GLY A 161 -6.96 -9.23 -0.74
CA GLY A 161 -8.04 -8.41 -0.18
C GLY A 161 -8.93 -7.85 -1.29
N LEU A 162 -8.33 -7.28 -2.34
CA LEU A 162 -9.02 -6.80 -3.53
C LEU A 162 -9.91 -7.89 -4.14
N GLY A 163 -9.36 -9.09 -4.32
CA GLY A 163 -10.11 -10.22 -4.84
C GLY A 163 -11.30 -10.60 -3.96
N MET A 164 -11.12 -10.63 -2.64
CA MET A 164 -12.20 -10.91 -1.69
C MET A 164 -13.30 -9.86 -1.73
N ILE A 165 -12.95 -8.58 -1.78
CA ILE A 165 -13.93 -7.48 -1.82
C ILE A 165 -14.71 -7.55 -3.13
N ARG A 166 -14.04 -7.65 -4.28
CA ARG A 166 -14.69 -7.74 -5.59
C ARG A 166 -15.68 -8.90 -5.66
N ARG A 167 -15.29 -10.08 -5.13
CA ARG A 167 -16.19 -11.23 -5.03
C ARG A 167 -17.43 -10.92 -4.18
N GLN A 168 -17.26 -10.24 -3.03
CA GLN A 168 -18.39 -9.84 -2.17
C GLN A 168 -19.33 -8.82 -2.84
N MET A 169 -18.79 -7.99 -3.74
CA MET A 169 -19.55 -7.02 -4.53
C MET A 169 -20.17 -7.62 -5.80
N GLY A 170 -19.97 -8.92 -6.08
CA GLY A 170 -20.45 -9.59 -7.27
C GLY A 170 -19.61 -9.41 -8.52
N ASP A 171 -18.46 -8.74 -8.42
CA ASP A 171 -17.48 -8.61 -9.52
C ASP A 171 -16.58 -9.86 -9.56
N GLU A 172 -17.14 -10.97 -10.01
CA GLU A 172 -16.42 -12.26 -10.10
C GLU A 172 -15.22 -12.19 -11.05
N LYS A 173 -15.34 -11.44 -12.17
CA LYS A 173 -14.23 -11.27 -13.13
C LYS A 173 -13.07 -10.50 -12.54
N GLY A 174 -13.35 -9.38 -11.91
CA GLY A 174 -12.34 -8.61 -11.23
C GLY A 174 -11.74 -9.33 -10.03
N ALA A 175 -12.52 -10.15 -9.31
CA ALA A 175 -12.02 -11.01 -8.25
C ALA A 175 -11.03 -12.04 -8.78
N LEU A 176 -11.36 -12.73 -9.87
CA LEU A 176 -10.48 -13.71 -10.52
C LEU A 176 -9.17 -13.06 -10.96
N GLU A 177 -9.23 -11.89 -11.59
CA GLU A 177 -8.05 -11.14 -11.99
C GLU A 177 -7.14 -10.81 -10.78
N ALA A 178 -7.70 -10.28 -9.70
CA ALA A 178 -6.94 -9.93 -8.49
C ALA A 178 -6.27 -11.16 -7.85
N PHE A 179 -6.99 -12.29 -7.77
CA PHE A 179 -6.40 -13.54 -7.25
C PHE A 179 -5.31 -14.10 -8.18
N ARG A 180 -5.48 -14.03 -9.50
CA ARG A 180 -4.43 -14.42 -10.46
C ARG A 180 -3.18 -13.55 -10.31
N ARG A 181 -3.34 -12.23 -10.16
CA ARG A 181 -2.21 -11.33 -9.85
C ARG A 181 -1.53 -11.71 -8.54
N THR A 182 -2.29 -12.09 -7.51
CA THR A 182 -1.72 -12.63 -6.27
C THR A 182 -0.84 -13.86 -6.55
N LEU A 183 -1.30 -14.80 -7.37
CA LEU A 183 -0.56 -16.03 -7.68
C LEU A 183 0.67 -15.80 -8.56
N VAL A 184 0.70 -14.74 -9.36
CA VAL A 184 1.92 -14.33 -10.09
C VAL A 184 3.04 -13.99 -9.10
N ILE A 185 2.73 -13.35 -7.98
CA ILE A 185 3.71 -12.93 -6.98
C ILE A 185 3.99 -14.07 -5.98
N HIS A 186 2.94 -14.71 -5.51
CA HIS A 186 2.97 -15.77 -4.51
C HIS A 186 2.26 -17.03 -4.99
N PRO A 187 2.93 -17.88 -5.85
CA PRO A 187 2.29 -19.04 -6.49
C PRO A 187 1.74 -20.08 -5.50
N GLN A 188 2.26 -20.12 -4.28
CA GLN A 188 1.85 -21.10 -3.27
C GLN A 188 0.79 -20.59 -2.30
N GLN A 189 0.21 -19.39 -2.51
CA GLN A 189 -0.77 -18.84 -1.59
C GLN A 189 -2.08 -19.67 -1.63
N PRO A 190 -2.44 -20.38 -0.52
CA PRO A 190 -3.50 -21.37 -0.57
C PRO A 190 -4.89 -20.77 -0.81
N ARG A 191 -5.14 -19.57 -0.26
CA ARG A 191 -6.42 -18.87 -0.39
C ARG A 191 -6.67 -18.43 -1.83
N ALA A 192 -5.67 -17.84 -2.50
CA ALA A 192 -5.81 -17.42 -3.88
C ALA A 192 -5.96 -18.62 -4.83
N LYS A 193 -5.19 -19.72 -4.59
CA LYS A 193 -5.35 -20.97 -5.36
C LYS A 193 -6.79 -21.49 -5.31
N ARG A 194 -7.38 -21.56 -4.12
CA ARG A 194 -8.76 -22.01 -3.95
C ARG A 194 -9.75 -21.08 -4.64
N ALA A 195 -9.61 -19.77 -4.42
CA ALA A 195 -10.50 -18.78 -5.00
C ALA A 195 -10.47 -18.79 -6.54
N VAL A 196 -9.29 -18.91 -7.14
CA VAL A 196 -9.16 -19.04 -8.61
C VAL A 196 -9.87 -20.28 -9.10
N LYS A 197 -9.60 -21.44 -8.48
CA LYS A 197 -10.23 -22.71 -8.87
C LYS A 197 -11.76 -22.65 -8.77
N GLU A 198 -12.28 -22.09 -7.68
CA GLU A 198 -13.72 -21.94 -7.46
C GLU A 198 -14.36 -21.06 -8.54
N LEU A 199 -13.78 -19.86 -8.78
CA LEU A 199 -14.30 -18.91 -9.76
C LEU A 199 -14.22 -19.46 -11.18
N GLU A 200 -13.14 -20.14 -11.56
CA GLU A 200 -13.02 -20.79 -12.89
C GLU A 200 -14.11 -21.85 -13.08
N THR A 201 -14.35 -22.70 -12.07
CA THR A 201 -15.44 -23.69 -12.11
C THR A 201 -16.81 -23.03 -12.22
N GLU A 202 -17.06 -21.95 -11.47
CA GLU A 202 -18.31 -21.19 -11.55
C GLU A 202 -18.55 -20.59 -12.95
N PHE A 203 -17.48 -20.12 -13.61
CA PHE A 203 -17.60 -19.62 -15.00
C PHE A 203 -17.86 -20.72 -16.02
N GLU A 204 -17.23 -21.89 -15.88
CA GLU A 204 -17.46 -23.03 -16.77
C GLU A 204 -18.92 -23.54 -16.69
N GLN A 205 -19.54 -23.48 -15.51
CA GLN A 205 -20.93 -23.91 -15.30
C GLN A 205 -21.97 -22.91 -15.83
N LYS A 206 -21.60 -21.66 -16.10
CA LYS A 206 -22.49 -20.60 -16.61
C LYS A 206 -22.52 -20.51 -18.16
N ILE A 207 -21.71 -21.34 -18.84
CA ILE A 207 -21.65 -21.47 -20.31
C ILE A 207 -22.51 -22.62 -20.77
#